data_cfe9b4a530ba16535401b38bf88a6d6f
#
_entry.id   cfe9b4a530ba16535401b38bf88a6d6f
#
_cell.length_a   1.000
_cell.length_b   1.000
_cell.length_c   1.000
_cell.angle_alpha   90.00
_cell.angle_beta   90.00
_cell.angle_gamma   90.00
#
_symmetry.space_group_name_H-M   'P 1'
#
loop_
_entity.id
_entity.type
_entity.pdbx_description
1 polymer ?
#
loop_
_entity_poly.entity_id
_entity_poly.type
_entity_poly.pdbx_seq_one_letter_code
_entity_poly.pdbx_strand_id
1 'polypeptide(L)'
;MALQDRLNAFKSEFESGGPPYNVTKERIETMHRATRELIASGQAQRAKKAGDVAPEFLLRDPDGQEVSSRELLARGPLVVSFYRGVWCPYCNMELQALQEASAEIAARGASLVAISPQTALNSRKSQRDNKLAFPILSDIKSEVANAFGIRFALPDYLVALYKEFKNDLPRFNDDPAWVLPMPARYVIGSDGVIAYAEVNPDYTQRPDPSELLPVLDRLRASKAA
;
A
#
# COMPACT_ATOMS: atom_id res chain seq x y z
N MET A 1 2.93 4.20 -20.23
CA MET A 1 1.56 4.57 -19.77
C MET A 1 1.67 4.80 -18.28
N ALA A 2 1.25 5.96 -17.78
CA ALA A 2 1.29 6.28 -16.35
C ALA A 2 0.47 5.26 -15.54
N LEU A 3 0.85 5.05 -14.28
CA LEU A 3 0.16 4.10 -13.42
C LEU A 3 -1.35 4.39 -13.33
N GLN A 4 -1.74 5.66 -13.13
CA GLN A 4 -3.15 6.01 -12.99
C GLN A 4 -3.96 5.71 -14.27
N ASP A 5 -3.38 5.83 -15.46
CA ASP A 5 -4.07 5.47 -16.71
C ASP A 5 -4.38 3.97 -16.76
N ARG A 6 -3.42 3.13 -16.31
CA ARG A 6 -3.61 1.66 -16.20
C ARG A 6 -4.72 1.31 -15.21
N LEU A 7 -4.75 1.99 -14.05
CA LEU A 7 -5.78 1.80 -13.02
C LEU A 7 -7.16 2.25 -13.52
N ASN A 8 -7.24 3.37 -14.21
CA ASN A 8 -8.49 3.88 -14.80
C ASN A 8 -9.03 2.93 -15.88
N ALA A 9 -8.15 2.40 -16.73
CA ALA A 9 -8.54 1.43 -17.75
C ALA A 9 -9.12 0.15 -17.10
N PHE A 10 -8.45 -0.39 -16.08
CA PHE A 10 -8.95 -1.54 -15.34
C PHE A 10 -10.28 -1.22 -14.63
N LYS A 11 -10.39 -0.05 -13.99
CA LYS A 11 -11.63 0.39 -13.33
C LYS A 11 -12.79 0.45 -14.32
N SER A 12 -12.58 1.06 -15.48
CA SER A 12 -13.59 1.16 -16.53
C SER A 12 -14.05 -0.21 -17.03
N GLU A 13 -13.11 -1.15 -17.25
CA GLU A 13 -13.43 -2.52 -17.66
C GLU A 13 -14.22 -3.25 -16.56
N PHE A 14 -13.76 -3.21 -15.31
CA PHE A 14 -14.42 -3.83 -14.16
C PHE A 14 -15.85 -3.29 -13.96
N GLU A 15 -16.01 -1.97 -14.02
CA GLU A 15 -17.28 -1.27 -13.79
C GLU A 15 -18.22 -1.31 -15.01
N SER A 16 -17.75 -1.77 -16.17
CA SER A 16 -18.61 -1.98 -17.34
C SER A 16 -19.70 -3.03 -17.09
N GLY A 17 -19.49 -3.90 -16.10
CA GLY A 17 -20.40 -4.99 -15.76
C GLY A 17 -20.37 -6.16 -16.73
N GLY A 18 -19.52 -6.10 -17.76
CA GLY A 18 -19.32 -7.17 -18.74
C GLY A 18 -18.29 -8.23 -18.32
N PRO A 19 -18.12 -9.28 -19.18
CA PRO A 19 -17.06 -10.24 -18.98
C PRO A 19 -15.67 -9.58 -18.94
N PRO A 20 -14.69 -10.14 -18.22
CA PRO A 20 -14.77 -11.37 -17.42
C PRO A 20 -15.36 -11.18 -16.00
N TYR A 21 -15.58 -9.93 -15.56
CA TYR A 21 -15.88 -9.63 -14.15
C TYR A 21 -17.36 -9.81 -13.82
N ASN A 22 -18.28 -9.47 -14.73
CA ASN A 22 -19.73 -9.61 -14.57
C ASN A 22 -20.26 -8.99 -13.26
N VAL A 23 -19.70 -7.82 -12.86
CA VAL A 23 -20.06 -7.14 -11.63
C VAL A 23 -21.34 -6.32 -11.85
N THR A 24 -22.33 -6.51 -10.98
CA THR A 24 -23.58 -5.75 -11.08
C THR A 24 -23.41 -4.29 -10.63
N LYS A 25 -24.25 -3.39 -11.15
CA LYS A 25 -24.25 -1.98 -10.75
C LYS A 25 -24.43 -1.79 -9.25
N GLU A 26 -25.25 -2.64 -8.61
CA GLU A 26 -25.48 -2.60 -7.16
C GLU A 26 -24.19 -2.91 -6.37
N ARG A 27 -23.39 -3.91 -6.81
CA ARG A 27 -22.12 -4.24 -6.18
C ARG A 27 -21.10 -3.11 -6.36
N ILE A 28 -21.06 -2.49 -7.54
CA ILE A 28 -20.21 -1.32 -7.81
C ILE A 28 -20.59 -0.16 -6.88
N GLU A 29 -21.92 0.13 -6.75
CA GLU A 29 -22.39 1.21 -5.88
C GLU A 29 -22.10 0.92 -4.40
N THR A 30 -22.15 -0.33 -3.96
CA THR A 30 -21.73 -0.75 -2.62
C THR A 30 -20.26 -0.42 -2.36
N MET A 31 -19.37 -0.69 -3.31
CA MET A 31 -17.94 -0.34 -3.20
C MET A 31 -17.73 1.17 -3.20
N HIS A 32 -18.42 1.90 -4.09
CA HIS A 32 -18.34 3.37 -4.14
C HIS A 32 -18.86 4.01 -2.86
N ARG A 33 -19.94 3.49 -2.29
CA ARG A 33 -20.48 3.94 -1.00
C ARG A 33 -19.42 3.81 0.09
N ALA A 34 -18.76 2.67 0.22
CA ALA A 34 -17.73 2.46 1.24
C ALA A 34 -16.55 3.43 1.05
N THR A 35 -16.15 3.69 -0.19
CA THR A 35 -15.10 4.68 -0.50
C THR A 35 -15.54 6.09 -0.10
N ARG A 36 -16.77 6.51 -0.44
CA ARG A 36 -17.29 7.83 -0.04
C ARG A 36 -17.38 7.99 1.48
N GLU A 37 -17.83 6.96 2.18
CA GLU A 37 -17.90 6.97 3.65
C GLU A 37 -16.51 7.08 4.30
N LEU A 38 -15.52 6.37 3.77
CA LEU A 38 -14.13 6.45 4.23
C LEU A 38 -13.54 7.84 3.97
N ILE A 39 -13.78 8.43 2.80
CA ILE A 39 -13.40 9.82 2.49
C ILE A 39 -14.05 10.78 3.48
N ALA A 40 -15.36 10.68 3.68
CA ALA A 40 -16.13 11.55 4.57
C ALA A 40 -15.72 11.43 6.05
N SER A 41 -15.13 10.29 6.45
CA SER A 41 -14.63 10.09 7.82
C SER A 41 -13.48 11.03 8.20
N GLY A 42 -12.79 11.60 7.22
CA GLY A 42 -11.60 12.44 7.44
C GLY A 42 -10.40 11.65 7.99
N GLN A 43 -10.39 10.32 7.90
CA GLN A 43 -9.31 9.51 8.47
C GLN A 43 -7.98 9.75 7.76
N ALA A 44 -7.99 9.86 6.44
CA ALA A 44 -6.76 10.09 5.67
C ALA A 44 -6.06 11.41 6.06
N GLN A 45 -6.83 12.45 6.41
CA GLN A 45 -6.28 13.74 6.87
C GLN A 45 -5.62 13.67 8.25
N ARG A 46 -5.98 12.65 9.06
CA ARG A 46 -5.38 12.38 10.39
C ARG A 46 -4.24 11.39 10.35
N ALA A 47 -3.96 10.78 9.20
CA ALA A 47 -2.82 9.91 9.01
C ALA A 47 -1.49 10.68 9.11
N LYS A 48 -0.41 9.97 9.33
CA LYS A 48 0.94 10.54 9.29
C LYS A 48 1.19 11.23 7.95
N LYS A 49 1.83 12.40 8.00
CA LYS A 49 2.07 13.29 6.85
C LYS A 49 3.51 13.77 6.79
N ALA A 50 3.88 14.44 5.72
CA ALA A 50 5.20 15.07 5.60
C ALA A 50 5.45 16.04 6.78
N GLY A 51 6.64 15.96 7.36
CA GLY A 51 7.06 16.66 8.57
C GLY A 51 6.85 15.89 9.88
N ASP A 52 6.03 14.85 9.91
CA ASP A 52 5.88 13.99 11.08
C ASP A 52 7.05 13.01 11.22
N VAL A 53 7.34 12.61 12.46
CA VAL A 53 8.23 11.47 12.73
C VAL A 53 7.49 10.18 12.36
N ALA A 54 8.14 9.36 11.54
CA ALA A 54 7.59 8.08 11.13
C ALA A 54 7.58 7.09 12.30
N PRO A 55 6.50 6.32 12.50
CA PRO A 55 6.50 5.19 13.41
C PRO A 55 7.58 4.17 13.04
N GLU A 56 8.37 3.75 14.01
CA GLU A 56 9.33 2.65 13.82
C GLU A 56 8.58 1.33 13.70
N PHE A 57 9.17 0.39 12.96
CA PHE A 57 8.66 -0.97 12.87
C PHE A 57 9.79 -2.01 12.85
N LEU A 58 9.45 -3.19 13.36
CA LEU A 58 10.21 -4.42 13.21
C LEU A 58 9.23 -5.49 12.72
N LEU A 59 9.30 -5.82 11.45
CA LEU A 59 8.39 -6.76 10.80
C LEU A 59 9.18 -7.92 10.17
N ARG A 60 8.47 -8.98 9.80
CA ARG A 60 9.08 -10.13 9.13
C ARG A 60 8.75 -10.15 7.64
N ASP A 61 9.74 -10.51 6.86
CA ASP A 61 9.54 -10.87 5.46
C ASP A 61 8.97 -12.30 5.32
N PRO A 62 8.64 -12.77 4.11
CA PRO A 62 8.11 -14.12 3.92
C PRO A 62 9.07 -15.23 4.30
N ASP A 63 10.38 -14.97 4.38
CA ASP A 63 11.39 -15.94 4.80
C ASP A 63 11.59 -15.97 6.32
N GLY A 64 10.84 -15.13 7.04
CA GLY A 64 10.88 -15.01 8.49
C GLY A 64 12.02 -14.12 9.00
N GLN A 65 12.75 -13.46 8.07
CA GLN A 65 13.81 -12.52 8.44
C GLN A 65 13.20 -11.25 9.02
N GLU A 66 13.75 -10.78 10.13
CA GLU A 66 13.35 -9.51 10.72
C GLU A 66 13.92 -8.34 9.91
N VAL A 67 13.06 -7.38 9.62
CA VAL A 67 13.39 -6.15 8.90
C VAL A 67 13.03 -4.96 9.78
N SER A 68 14.05 -4.22 10.20
CA SER A 68 13.93 -3.04 11.06
C SER A 68 13.94 -1.76 10.22
N SER A 69 12.93 -0.89 10.42
CA SER A 69 12.93 0.44 9.80
C SER A 69 14.15 1.26 10.22
N ARG A 70 14.62 1.15 11.46
CA ARG A 70 15.81 1.83 11.96
C ARG A 70 17.09 1.40 11.21
N GLU A 71 17.25 0.09 10.95
CA GLU A 71 18.40 -0.41 10.20
C GLU A 71 18.35 -0.01 8.73
N LEU A 72 17.15 0.06 8.14
CA LEU A 72 16.98 0.55 6.77
C LEU A 72 17.34 2.04 6.67
N LEU A 73 16.86 2.86 7.61
CA LEU A 73 17.14 4.30 7.66
C LEU A 73 18.59 4.63 7.95
N ALA A 74 19.33 3.77 8.68
CA ALA A 74 20.75 3.92 8.89
C ALA A 74 21.57 3.82 7.58
N ARG A 75 21.02 3.13 6.57
CA ARG A 75 21.63 2.97 5.23
C ARG A 75 21.27 4.10 4.26
N GLY A 76 20.11 4.74 4.44
CA GLY A 76 19.63 5.81 3.57
C GLY A 76 18.12 6.05 3.72
N PRO A 77 17.52 6.87 2.87
CA PRO A 77 16.07 7.07 2.87
C PRO A 77 15.30 5.76 2.67
N LEU A 78 14.09 5.72 3.19
CA LEU A 78 13.22 4.55 3.10
C LEU A 78 11.90 4.89 2.41
N VAL A 79 11.60 4.17 1.34
CA VAL A 79 10.28 4.19 0.69
C VAL A 79 9.45 3.05 1.25
N VAL A 80 8.27 3.37 1.79
CA VAL A 80 7.32 2.41 2.34
C VAL A 80 6.01 2.50 1.56
N SER A 81 5.54 1.37 1.01
CA SER A 81 4.24 1.27 0.36
C SER A 81 3.33 0.33 1.15
N PHE A 82 2.23 0.87 1.70
CA PHE A 82 1.18 0.07 2.32
C PHE A 82 0.15 -0.35 1.29
N TYR A 83 -0.18 -1.64 1.25
CA TYR A 83 -1.16 -2.17 0.31
C TYR A 83 -2.10 -3.19 0.96
N ARG A 84 -3.24 -3.43 0.34
CA ARG A 84 -4.38 -4.17 0.91
C ARG A 84 -4.19 -5.68 0.91
N GLY A 85 -3.52 -6.23 -0.10
CA GLY A 85 -3.28 -7.67 -0.23
C GLY A 85 -3.20 -8.17 -1.67
N VAL A 86 -2.76 -9.42 -1.84
CA VAL A 86 -2.54 -10.10 -3.12
C VAL A 86 -3.80 -10.17 -3.99
N TRP A 87 -4.97 -10.17 -3.37
CA TRP A 87 -6.29 -10.24 -4.02
C TRP A 87 -6.73 -8.91 -4.67
N CYS A 88 -6.00 -7.81 -4.43
CA CYS A 88 -6.36 -6.46 -4.90
C CYS A 88 -5.66 -6.14 -6.23
N PRO A 89 -6.37 -6.05 -7.37
CA PRO A 89 -5.74 -5.77 -8.66
C PRO A 89 -5.01 -4.43 -8.70
N TYR A 90 -5.63 -3.37 -8.16
CA TYR A 90 -5.01 -2.04 -8.08
C TYR A 90 -3.68 -2.06 -7.33
N CYS A 91 -3.62 -2.83 -6.23
CA CYS A 91 -2.39 -2.97 -5.46
C CYS A 91 -1.31 -3.73 -6.24
N ASN A 92 -1.68 -4.77 -6.97
CA ASN A 92 -0.74 -5.52 -7.79
C ASN A 92 -0.15 -4.64 -8.91
N MET A 93 -0.97 -3.80 -9.57
CA MET A 93 -0.48 -2.86 -10.58
C MET A 93 0.47 -1.81 -9.97
N GLU A 94 0.19 -1.32 -8.77
CA GLU A 94 1.08 -0.41 -8.05
C GLU A 94 2.41 -1.08 -7.69
N LEU A 95 2.38 -2.31 -7.17
CA LEU A 95 3.60 -3.06 -6.85
C LEU A 95 4.47 -3.30 -8.10
N GLN A 96 3.86 -3.59 -9.25
CA GLN A 96 4.57 -3.71 -10.54
C GLN A 96 5.21 -2.38 -10.96
N ALA A 97 4.49 -1.27 -10.84
CA ALA A 97 5.02 0.05 -11.15
C ALA A 97 6.17 0.45 -10.21
N LEU A 98 6.08 0.10 -8.91
CA LEU A 98 7.18 0.27 -7.96
C LEU A 98 8.37 -0.60 -8.31
N GLN A 99 8.15 -1.82 -8.80
CA GLN A 99 9.23 -2.68 -9.29
C GLN A 99 9.92 -2.07 -10.53
N GLU A 100 9.17 -1.51 -11.45
CA GLU A 100 9.73 -0.79 -12.61
C GLU A 100 10.62 0.39 -12.18
N ALA A 101 10.25 1.11 -11.10
CA ALA A 101 11.01 2.25 -10.56
C ALA A 101 12.11 1.84 -9.56
N SER A 102 12.20 0.59 -9.14
CA SER A 102 13.04 0.15 -8.02
C SER A 102 14.53 0.43 -8.22
N ALA A 103 15.03 0.27 -9.44
CA ALA A 103 16.43 0.57 -9.77
C ALA A 103 16.76 2.06 -9.61
N GLU A 104 15.86 2.95 -10.00
CA GLU A 104 16.04 4.40 -9.86
C GLU A 104 15.93 4.85 -8.39
N ILE A 105 15.07 4.21 -7.60
CA ILE A 105 14.97 4.42 -6.15
C ILE A 105 16.30 4.00 -5.49
N ALA A 106 16.79 2.80 -5.81
CA ALA A 106 18.06 2.28 -5.27
C ALA A 106 19.28 3.14 -5.68
N ALA A 107 19.33 3.65 -6.92
CA ALA A 107 20.37 4.55 -7.41
C ALA A 107 20.46 5.87 -6.62
N ARG A 108 19.39 6.25 -5.92
CA ARG A 108 19.33 7.40 -5.02
C ARG A 108 19.68 7.05 -3.57
N GLY A 109 20.14 5.81 -3.32
CA GLY A 109 20.52 5.31 -2.00
C GLY A 109 19.35 4.98 -1.10
N ALA A 110 18.13 4.87 -1.63
CA ALA A 110 16.94 4.55 -0.86
C ALA A 110 16.62 3.06 -0.88
N SER A 111 16.13 2.56 0.25
CA SER A 111 15.50 1.24 0.36
C SER A 111 14.02 1.33 0.01
N LEU A 112 13.46 0.25 -0.58
CA LEU A 112 12.03 0.12 -0.86
C LEU A 112 11.49 -1.11 -0.16
N VAL A 113 10.39 -0.96 0.58
CA VAL A 113 9.64 -2.08 1.18
C VAL A 113 8.14 -1.90 0.94
N ALA A 114 7.42 -3.00 0.80
CA ALA A 114 5.96 -3.00 0.85
C ALA A 114 5.49 -3.63 2.17
N ILE A 115 4.38 -3.12 2.72
CA ILE A 115 3.79 -3.61 3.97
C ILE A 115 2.32 -3.96 3.72
N SER A 116 1.91 -5.14 4.20
CA SER A 116 0.53 -5.61 4.08
C SER A 116 0.16 -6.47 5.30
N PRO A 117 -1.11 -6.52 5.71
CA PRO A 117 -1.56 -7.36 6.81
C PRO A 117 -1.51 -8.86 6.50
N GLN A 118 -1.28 -9.24 5.25
CA GLN A 118 -1.38 -10.63 4.81
C GLN A 118 -0.27 -11.53 5.35
N THR A 119 -0.57 -12.84 5.38
CA THR A 119 0.38 -13.88 5.80
C THR A 119 1.61 -13.96 4.90
N ALA A 120 2.70 -14.56 5.40
CA ALA A 120 3.93 -14.82 4.63
C ALA A 120 3.65 -15.59 3.32
N LEU A 121 2.72 -16.57 3.34
CA LEU A 121 2.32 -17.32 2.14
C LEU A 121 1.75 -16.40 1.05
N ASN A 122 0.88 -15.48 1.43
CA ASN A 122 0.28 -14.52 0.50
C ASN A 122 1.29 -13.45 0.06
N SER A 123 2.23 -13.08 0.92
CA SER A 123 3.33 -12.17 0.56
C SER A 123 4.28 -12.81 -0.46
N ARG A 124 4.63 -14.10 -0.32
CA ARG A 124 5.37 -14.85 -1.35
C ARG A 124 4.60 -14.91 -2.68
N LYS A 125 3.29 -15.11 -2.60
CA LYS A 125 2.44 -15.09 -3.80
C LYS A 125 2.50 -13.73 -4.49
N SER A 126 2.36 -12.62 -3.74
CA SER A 126 2.50 -11.27 -4.29
C SER A 126 3.87 -11.05 -4.94
N GLN A 127 4.96 -11.45 -4.28
CA GLN A 127 6.32 -11.30 -4.82
C GLN A 127 6.49 -12.07 -6.15
N ARG A 128 6.07 -13.33 -6.16
CA ARG A 128 6.19 -14.19 -7.36
C ARG A 128 5.35 -13.69 -8.52
N ASP A 129 4.06 -13.43 -8.26
CA ASP A 129 3.09 -13.10 -9.32
C ASP A 129 3.39 -11.71 -9.93
N ASN A 130 3.95 -10.79 -9.15
CA ASN A 130 4.35 -9.46 -9.61
C ASN A 130 5.86 -9.33 -9.88
N LYS A 131 6.65 -10.41 -9.74
CA LYS A 131 8.10 -10.47 -9.99
C LYS A 131 8.88 -9.41 -9.21
N LEU A 132 8.55 -9.23 -7.91
CA LEU A 132 9.13 -8.18 -7.08
C LEU A 132 10.51 -8.58 -6.54
N ALA A 133 11.49 -7.66 -6.66
CA ALA A 133 12.82 -7.80 -6.08
C ALA A 133 12.94 -7.15 -4.68
N PHE A 134 11.98 -6.35 -4.27
CA PHE A 134 11.96 -5.74 -2.94
C PHE A 134 11.11 -6.56 -1.95
N PRO A 135 11.42 -6.47 -0.63
CA PRO A 135 10.71 -7.26 0.37
C PRO A 135 9.27 -6.78 0.58
N ILE A 136 8.39 -7.74 0.85
CA ILE A 136 7.05 -7.50 1.40
C ILE A 136 7.09 -7.92 2.87
N LEU A 137 6.67 -7.02 3.76
CA LEU A 137 6.68 -7.24 5.20
C LEU A 137 5.24 -7.49 5.68
N SER A 138 5.07 -8.47 6.56
CA SER A 138 3.77 -8.83 7.12
C SER A 138 3.48 -8.02 8.39
N ASP A 139 2.50 -7.13 8.31
CA ASP A 139 1.96 -6.35 9.44
C ASP A 139 0.69 -7.04 9.98
N ILE A 140 0.87 -8.18 10.61
CA ILE A 140 -0.23 -8.97 11.19
C ILE A 140 -0.97 -8.08 12.21
N LYS A 141 -2.32 -8.10 12.15
CA LYS A 141 -3.23 -7.21 12.92
C LYS A 141 -3.16 -5.73 12.55
N SER A 142 -2.39 -5.36 11.52
CA SER A 142 -2.26 -3.99 11.02
C SER A 142 -1.84 -2.99 12.11
N GLU A 143 -0.89 -3.38 12.98
CA GLU A 143 -0.42 -2.54 14.08
C GLU A 143 0.42 -1.37 13.57
N VAL A 144 1.31 -1.61 12.61
CA VAL A 144 2.09 -0.55 11.96
C VAL A 144 1.18 0.37 11.16
N ALA A 145 0.26 -0.18 10.37
CA ALA A 145 -0.75 0.62 9.66
C ALA A 145 -1.58 1.49 10.63
N ASN A 146 -1.89 0.97 11.82
CA ASN A 146 -2.57 1.75 12.87
C ASN A 146 -1.70 2.89 13.41
N ALA A 147 -0.41 2.65 13.64
CA ALA A 147 0.53 3.68 14.09
C ALA A 147 0.71 4.81 13.04
N PHE A 148 0.62 4.48 11.75
CA PHE A 148 0.57 5.46 10.66
C PHE A 148 -0.80 6.15 10.52
N GLY A 149 -1.84 5.70 11.25
CA GLY A 149 -3.20 6.25 11.18
C GLY A 149 -4.00 5.85 9.94
N ILE A 150 -3.56 4.81 9.22
CA ILE A 150 -4.16 4.39 7.95
C ILE A 150 -5.02 3.12 8.06
N ARG A 151 -5.07 2.45 9.23
CA ARG A 151 -5.92 1.27 9.43
C ARG A 151 -7.38 1.66 9.56
N PHE A 152 -8.26 1.03 8.80
CA PHE A 152 -9.71 1.20 8.89
C PHE A 152 -10.45 -0.14 8.92
N ALA A 153 -11.62 -0.17 9.56
CA ALA A 153 -12.50 -1.32 9.57
C ALA A 153 -13.48 -1.26 8.38
N LEU A 154 -13.75 -2.42 7.78
CA LEU A 154 -14.76 -2.52 6.74
C LEU A 154 -16.16 -2.49 7.38
N PRO A 155 -17.11 -1.70 6.84
CA PRO A 155 -18.50 -1.76 7.27
C PRO A 155 -19.13 -3.10 6.89
N ASP A 156 -20.13 -3.56 7.66
CA ASP A 156 -20.73 -4.89 7.52
C ASP A 156 -21.25 -5.19 6.10
N TYR A 157 -21.81 -4.20 5.43
CA TYR A 157 -22.31 -4.36 4.06
C TYR A 157 -21.18 -4.62 3.05
N LEU A 158 -19.98 -4.04 3.29
CA LEU A 158 -18.80 -4.30 2.46
C LEU A 158 -18.18 -5.65 2.80
N VAL A 159 -18.19 -6.06 4.07
CA VAL A 159 -17.78 -7.40 4.50
C VAL A 159 -18.64 -8.46 3.79
N ALA A 160 -19.96 -8.28 3.73
CA ALA A 160 -20.85 -9.18 3.01
C ALA A 160 -20.47 -9.29 1.53
N LEU A 161 -20.23 -8.16 0.85
CA LEU A 161 -19.80 -8.14 -0.55
C LEU A 161 -18.46 -8.82 -0.77
N TYR A 162 -17.48 -8.62 0.13
CA TYR A 162 -16.17 -9.25 0.04
C TYR A 162 -16.25 -10.78 0.15
N LYS A 163 -17.13 -11.28 1.03
CA LYS A 163 -17.42 -12.73 1.14
C LYS A 163 -18.00 -13.28 -0.17
N GLU A 164 -18.91 -12.55 -0.84
CA GLU A 164 -19.45 -12.92 -2.16
C GLU A 164 -18.33 -12.97 -3.23
N PHE A 165 -17.38 -12.04 -3.19
CA PHE A 165 -16.21 -12.03 -4.06
C PHE A 165 -15.15 -13.06 -3.66
N LYS A 166 -15.38 -13.84 -2.60
CA LYS A 166 -14.41 -14.80 -2.02
C LYS A 166 -13.13 -14.14 -1.54
N ASN A 167 -13.18 -12.85 -1.21
CA ASN A 167 -12.11 -12.11 -0.57
C ASN A 167 -12.23 -12.27 0.95
N ASP A 168 -11.86 -13.45 1.44
CA ASP A 168 -11.87 -13.81 2.86
C ASP A 168 -10.66 -13.19 3.58
N LEU A 169 -10.80 -11.94 4.04
CA LEU A 169 -9.71 -11.23 4.71
C LEU A 169 -9.18 -11.98 5.94
N PRO A 170 -10.01 -12.57 6.81
CA PRO A 170 -9.52 -13.39 7.90
C PRO A 170 -8.54 -14.49 7.45
N ARG A 171 -8.83 -15.16 6.35
CA ARG A 171 -7.95 -16.19 5.79
C ARG A 171 -6.69 -15.61 5.15
N PHE A 172 -6.79 -14.47 4.47
CA PHE A 172 -5.62 -13.83 3.86
C PHE A 172 -4.63 -13.29 4.89
N ASN A 173 -5.15 -12.79 6.02
CA ASN A 173 -4.38 -12.03 7.00
C ASN A 173 -4.08 -12.81 8.29
N ASP A 174 -4.65 -14.01 8.47
CA ASP A 174 -4.60 -14.78 9.73
C ASP A 174 -5.06 -13.93 10.94
N ASP A 175 -6.11 -13.13 10.73
CA ASP A 175 -6.70 -12.24 11.72
C ASP A 175 -8.23 -12.20 11.50
N PRO A 176 -9.06 -12.49 12.51
CA PRO A 176 -10.51 -12.45 12.38
C PRO A 176 -11.08 -11.06 12.08
N ALA A 177 -10.29 -10.01 12.28
CA ALA A 177 -10.70 -8.64 12.04
C ALA A 177 -10.84 -8.33 10.53
N TRP A 178 -11.91 -7.62 10.19
CA TRP A 178 -12.14 -7.10 8.84
C TRP A 178 -11.57 -5.69 8.74
N VAL A 179 -10.23 -5.59 8.85
CA VAL A 179 -9.50 -4.33 8.79
C VAL A 179 -8.50 -4.36 7.63
N LEU A 180 -8.25 -3.19 7.06
CA LEU A 180 -7.26 -2.99 6.00
C LEU A 180 -6.51 -1.66 6.22
N PRO A 181 -5.29 -1.53 5.69
CA PRO A 181 -4.70 -0.22 5.51
C PRO A 181 -5.37 0.51 4.34
N MET A 182 -5.59 1.81 4.45
CA MET A 182 -5.69 2.66 3.27
C MET A 182 -4.38 2.52 2.50
N PRO A 183 -4.43 2.40 1.16
CA PRO A 183 -3.21 2.47 0.38
C PRO A 183 -2.46 3.75 0.66
N ALA A 184 -1.18 3.62 0.96
CA ALA A 184 -0.36 4.76 1.33
C ALA A 184 1.09 4.56 0.88
N ARG A 185 1.74 5.66 0.53
CA ARG A 185 3.15 5.67 0.17
C ARG A 185 3.88 6.77 0.94
N TYR A 186 4.98 6.40 1.58
CA TYR A 186 5.80 7.30 2.35
C TYR A 186 7.23 7.29 1.85
N VAL A 187 7.90 8.44 1.87
CA VAL A 187 9.35 8.56 1.82
C VAL A 187 9.82 9.11 3.16
N ILE A 188 10.66 8.36 3.85
CA ILE A 188 11.18 8.70 5.16
C ILE A 188 12.66 9.02 5.01
N GLY A 189 13.09 10.18 5.48
CA GLY A 189 14.49 10.57 5.53
C GLY A 189 15.31 9.74 6.53
N SER A 190 16.62 9.72 6.39
CA SER A 190 17.52 9.01 7.33
C SER A 190 17.43 9.52 8.77
N ASP A 191 16.85 10.70 8.98
CA ASP A 191 16.53 11.32 10.27
C ASP A 191 15.21 10.79 10.89
N GLY A 192 14.51 9.88 10.19
CA GLY A 192 13.21 9.36 10.62
C GLY A 192 12.02 10.28 10.34
N VAL A 193 12.22 11.43 9.69
CA VAL A 193 11.15 12.36 9.34
C VAL A 193 10.56 11.99 7.97
N ILE A 194 9.24 12.02 7.87
CA ILE A 194 8.52 11.78 6.62
C ILE A 194 8.73 12.99 5.70
N ALA A 195 9.38 12.77 4.56
CA ALA A 195 9.62 13.80 3.53
C ALA A 195 8.49 13.86 2.48
N TYR A 196 7.75 12.76 2.31
CA TYR A 196 6.61 12.64 1.40
C TYR A 196 5.60 11.66 1.97
N ALA A 197 4.34 11.99 1.86
CA ALA A 197 3.24 11.11 2.24
C ALA A 197 2.11 11.24 1.22
N GLU A 198 1.64 10.11 0.74
CA GLU A 198 0.40 9.96 -0.02
C GLU A 198 -0.45 8.92 0.68
N VAL A 199 -1.64 9.31 1.11
CA VAL A 199 -2.63 8.42 1.73
C VAL A 199 -3.95 8.65 1.03
N ASN A 200 -4.46 7.64 0.35
CA ASN A 200 -5.68 7.78 -0.42
C ASN A 200 -6.76 6.78 0.05
N PRO A 201 -7.89 7.28 0.58
CA PRO A 201 -9.03 6.45 0.93
C PRO A 201 -9.73 5.85 -0.31
N ASP A 202 -9.59 6.47 -1.49
CA ASP A 202 -9.97 5.84 -2.75
C ASP A 202 -8.86 4.90 -3.22
N TYR A 203 -9.06 3.62 -2.97
CA TYR A 203 -8.08 2.59 -3.30
C TYR A 203 -7.84 2.39 -4.81
N THR A 204 -8.56 3.08 -5.67
CA THR A 204 -8.37 3.05 -7.14
C THR A 204 -7.43 4.15 -7.63
N GLN A 205 -7.01 5.06 -6.75
CA GLN A 205 -6.14 6.19 -7.06
C GLN A 205 -4.72 5.94 -6.54
N ARG A 206 -3.71 6.18 -7.37
CA ARG A 206 -2.29 6.06 -7.01
C ARG A 206 -1.45 7.09 -7.76
N PRO A 207 -0.56 7.81 -7.07
CA PRO A 207 0.45 8.61 -7.74
C PRO A 207 1.42 7.71 -8.50
N ASP A 208 2.01 8.22 -9.56
CA ASP A 208 3.06 7.51 -10.29
C ASP A 208 4.32 7.39 -9.42
N PRO A 209 5.05 6.25 -9.42
CA PRO A 209 6.29 6.11 -8.67
C PRO A 209 7.38 7.13 -9.02
N SER A 210 7.36 7.71 -10.22
CA SER A 210 8.28 8.78 -10.60
C SER A 210 8.21 10.03 -9.71
N GLU A 211 7.06 10.26 -9.03
CA GLU A 211 6.91 11.36 -8.07
C GLU A 211 7.82 11.22 -6.84
N LEU A 212 8.28 10.02 -6.54
CA LEU A 212 9.22 9.77 -5.45
C LEU A 212 10.64 10.28 -5.76
N LEU A 213 11.03 10.26 -7.03
CA LEU A 213 12.41 10.53 -7.44
C LEU A 213 12.89 11.95 -7.09
N PRO A 214 12.13 13.03 -7.35
CA PRO A 214 12.50 14.38 -6.92
C PRO A 214 12.59 14.53 -5.38
N VAL A 215 11.78 13.76 -4.64
CA VAL A 215 11.84 13.76 -3.15
C VAL A 215 13.16 13.15 -2.68
N LEU A 216 13.55 12.01 -3.26
CA LEU A 216 14.80 11.32 -2.95
C LEU A 216 16.03 12.17 -3.36
N ASP A 217 15.95 12.86 -4.51
CA ASP A 217 17.02 13.76 -4.95
C ASP A 217 17.23 14.92 -3.95
N ARG A 218 16.14 15.52 -3.43
CA ARG A 218 16.25 16.56 -2.38
C ARG A 218 16.88 16.05 -1.08
N LEU A 219 16.47 14.84 -0.63
CA LEU A 219 17.03 14.22 0.58
C LEU A 219 18.53 13.92 0.42
N ARG A 220 18.96 13.53 -0.79
CA ARG A 220 20.37 13.29 -1.09
C ARG A 220 21.17 14.58 -1.09
N ALA A 221 20.64 15.66 -1.66
CA ALA A 221 21.31 16.96 -1.69
C ALA A 221 21.49 17.56 -0.28
N SER A 222 20.48 17.45 0.58
CA SER A 222 20.55 17.95 1.96
C SER A 222 21.55 17.18 2.86
N LYS A 223 21.89 15.95 2.51
CA LYS A 223 22.89 15.15 3.25
C LYS A 223 24.34 15.49 2.82
N ALA A 224 24.51 16.07 1.63
CA ALA A 224 25.83 16.44 1.08
C ALA A 224 26.25 17.88 1.43
N ALA A 225 25.36 18.68 1.94
CA ALA A 225 25.60 20.06 2.40
C ALA A 225 25.92 20.10 3.90
#